data_c4b7ba8efd0580c5d9ef34a74b9148a6
#
_entry.id   c4b7ba8efd0580c5d9ef34a74b9148a6
#
_cell.length_a   1.000
_cell.length_b   1.000
_cell.length_c   1.000
_cell.angle_alpha   90.00
_cell.angle_beta   90.00
_cell.angle_gamma   90.00
#
_symmetry.space_group_name_H-M   'P 1'
#
loop_
_entity.id
_entity.type
_entity.pdbx_description
1 polymer ?
#
loop_
_entity_poly.entity_id
_entity_poly.type
_entity_poly.pdbx_seq_one_letter_code
_entity_poly.pdbx_strand_id
1 'polypeptide(L)'
;MMRVVMAGPMPPMIGGMSTVIDDIARSSLAREVELELFDTGKRTPEGRSLMQAVGARFVLWRAWWQALNSAHHTLAHIHTCSGLTYFLDGSYVLLARLRGVPVVLHVHGARFDAFLDGLSPLALGIARFIARRAARVVVLSGEWEQKLEVRLPGAHLAVIENGVTEPPLIEASKITGEIIVLFLGNLCQRKGVWDLVTCSKTLPPGVRLVLVGGEEDPGIAGALRKHLAHEGLENRVELVGPAVGEAKFRWLRSADIFVLPSYAEGVPISMLEAATVGLPLIVTPVGGIPSVLSDGEHAIFVQPGDRDALANAINRLAEAPALRAKLGSAARKHVLERYGIERTARKYLDLYRELRPALFSSQERTDSAEVRG
;
A
#
# COMPACT_ATOMS: atom_id res chain seq x y z
N MET A 1 14.66 -21.73 -13.72
CA MET A 1 14.26 -20.51 -12.99
C MET A 1 12.92 -20.75 -12.32
N MET A 2 12.69 -20.28 -11.11
CA MET A 2 11.39 -20.41 -10.44
C MET A 2 10.39 -19.44 -11.06
N ARG A 3 9.16 -19.91 -11.33
CA ARG A 3 8.06 -19.07 -11.80
C ARG A 3 7.20 -18.61 -10.63
N VAL A 4 6.92 -17.32 -10.56
CA VAL A 4 6.03 -16.71 -9.56
C VAL A 4 4.83 -16.09 -10.28
N VAL A 5 3.64 -16.59 -10.00
CA VAL A 5 2.40 -15.98 -10.48
C VAL A 5 1.88 -15.05 -9.39
N MET A 6 2.01 -13.75 -9.62
CA MET A 6 1.62 -12.71 -8.67
C MET A 6 0.25 -12.16 -9.04
N ALA A 7 -0.73 -12.38 -8.16
CA ALA A 7 -2.13 -11.99 -8.36
C ALA A 7 -2.53 -10.80 -7.51
N GLY A 8 -3.20 -9.83 -8.12
CA GLY A 8 -3.75 -8.65 -7.44
C GLY A 8 -4.25 -7.62 -8.42
N PRO A 9 -4.72 -6.45 -7.96
CA PRO A 9 -5.13 -5.37 -8.84
C PRO A 9 -3.90 -4.75 -9.51
N MET A 10 -3.96 -4.58 -10.83
CA MET A 10 -2.87 -4.05 -11.64
C MET A 10 -3.21 -2.66 -12.18
N PRO A 11 -2.21 -1.84 -12.58
CA PRO A 11 -2.48 -0.62 -13.33
C PRO A 11 -3.37 -0.91 -14.57
N PRO A 12 -4.32 -0.05 -14.94
CA PRO A 12 -4.50 1.34 -14.49
C PRO A 12 -5.33 1.51 -13.19
N MET A 13 -5.62 0.44 -12.43
CA MET A 13 -6.27 0.60 -11.12
C MET A 13 -5.39 1.41 -10.17
N ILE A 14 -6.00 2.40 -9.52
CA ILE A 14 -5.32 3.31 -8.61
C ILE A 14 -5.50 2.81 -7.17
N GLY A 15 -4.38 2.64 -6.45
CA GLY A 15 -4.40 2.21 -5.06
C GLY A 15 -3.05 1.72 -4.56
N GLY A 16 -2.86 1.68 -3.25
CA GLY A 16 -1.61 1.27 -2.62
C GLY A 16 -1.17 -0.15 -3.03
N MET A 17 -2.11 -1.10 -3.11
CA MET A 17 -1.80 -2.48 -3.50
C MET A 17 -1.29 -2.59 -4.95
N SER A 18 -1.92 -1.87 -5.89
CA SER A 18 -1.48 -1.84 -7.29
C SER A 18 -0.09 -1.20 -7.43
N THR A 19 0.21 -0.18 -6.65
CA THR A 19 1.56 0.43 -6.60
C THR A 19 2.59 -0.58 -6.04
N VAL A 20 2.29 -1.29 -4.96
CA VAL A 20 3.19 -2.31 -4.39
C VAL A 20 3.51 -3.40 -5.41
N ILE A 21 2.51 -3.90 -6.12
CA ILE A 21 2.71 -4.94 -7.14
C ILE A 21 3.57 -4.43 -8.29
N ASP A 22 3.33 -3.21 -8.77
CA ASP A 22 4.11 -2.59 -9.85
C ASP A 22 5.57 -2.36 -9.42
N ASP A 23 5.80 -1.86 -8.20
CA ASP A 23 7.15 -1.66 -7.65
C ASP A 23 7.90 -2.99 -7.50
N ILE A 24 7.25 -4.04 -7.00
CA ILE A 24 7.84 -5.38 -6.91
C ILE A 24 8.17 -5.92 -8.30
N ALA A 25 7.27 -5.75 -9.28
CA ALA A 25 7.47 -6.22 -10.64
C ALA A 25 8.63 -5.51 -11.37
N ARG A 26 8.97 -4.29 -10.97
CA ARG A 26 10.10 -3.52 -11.51
C ARG A 26 11.40 -3.68 -10.71
N SER A 27 11.36 -4.34 -9.56
CA SER A 27 12.54 -4.56 -8.71
C SER A 27 13.46 -5.66 -9.26
N SER A 28 14.57 -5.88 -8.56
CA SER A 28 15.51 -6.98 -8.88
C SER A 28 14.84 -8.36 -8.80
N LEU A 29 13.74 -8.52 -8.10
CA LEU A 29 13.00 -9.79 -8.02
C LEU A 29 12.61 -10.33 -9.40
N ALA A 30 12.20 -9.46 -10.33
CA ALA A 30 11.83 -9.86 -11.68
C ALA A 30 13.01 -10.40 -12.54
N ARG A 31 14.26 -10.20 -12.07
CA ARG A 31 15.47 -10.78 -12.70
C ARG A 31 15.84 -12.13 -12.10
N GLU A 32 15.41 -12.38 -10.86
CA GLU A 32 15.74 -13.60 -10.11
C GLU A 32 14.70 -14.72 -10.31
N VAL A 33 13.48 -14.36 -10.68
CA VAL A 33 12.37 -15.27 -10.91
C VAL A 33 11.64 -14.92 -12.23
N GLU A 34 11.00 -15.92 -12.85
CA GLU A 34 10.06 -15.67 -13.95
C GLU A 34 8.75 -15.14 -13.33
N LEU A 35 8.59 -13.80 -13.32
CA LEU A 35 7.44 -13.14 -12.70
C LEU A 35 6.32 -12.98 -13.73
N GLU A 36 5.19 -13.64 -13.47
CA GLU A 36 3.94 -13.47 -14.24
C GLU A 36 2.93 -12.70 -13.40
N LEU A 37 2.39 -11.63 -13.96
CA LEU A 37 1.38 -10.78 -13.31
C LEU A 37 -0.03 -11.24 -13.70
N PHE A 38 -0.87 -11.54 -12.72
CA PHE A 38 -2.26 -11.96 -12.90
C PHE A 38 -3.21 -10.91 -12.34
N ASP A 39 -3.86 -10.14 -13.22
CA ASP A 39 -4.75 -9.06 -12.82
C ASP A 39 -6.10 -9.59 -12.32
N THR A 40 -6.38 -9.33 -11.03
CA THR A 40 -7.65 -9.65 -10.38
C THR A 40 -8.58 -8.43 -10.27
N GLY A 41 -8.18 -7.28 -10.80
CA GLY A 41 -8.89 -6.01 -10.73
C GLY A 41 -10.28 -6.06 -11.35
N LYS A 42 -11.17 -5.21 -10.87
CA LYS A 42 -12.51 -5.06 -11.44
C LYS A 42 -12.40 -4.29 -12.77
N ARG A 43 -12.53 -4.99 -13.89
CA ARG A 43 -12.55 -4.38 -15.25
C ARG A 43 -13.94 -4.08 -15.77
N THR A 44 -14.98 -4.11 -14.93
CA THR A 44 -16.36 -4.07 -15.42
C THR A 44 -17.11 -2.84 -14.97
N PRO A 45 -17.97 -2.29 -15.86
CA PRO A 45 -18.79 -1.12 -15.61
C PRO A 45 -19.71 -1.28 -14.38
N GLU A 46 -20.07 -0.17 -13.78
CA GLU A 46 -21.15 -0.11 -12.78
C GLU A 46 -22.48 -0.61 -13.39
N GLY A 47 -23.30 -1.31 -12.59
CA GLY A 47 -24.60 -1.81 -13.05
C GLY A 47 -24.63 -3.27 -13.54
N ARG A 48 -23.62 -4.05 -13.24
CA ARG A 48 -23.49 -5.47 -13.63
C ARG A 48 -24.55 -6.35 -12.97
N SER A 49 -25.19 -7.23 -13.75
CA SER A 49 -26.04 -8.29 -13.20
C SER A 49 -25.23 -9.32 -12.42
N LEU A 50 -25.88 -10.00 -11.45
CA LEU A 50 -25.23 -11.05 -10.64
C LEU A 50 -24.67 -12.18 -11.52
N MET A 51 -25.38 -12.56 -12.58
CA MET A 51 -24.95 -13.60 -13.51
C MET A 51 -23.68 -13.20 -14.30
N GLN A 52 -23.58 -11.94 -14.71
CA GLN A 52 -22.38 -11.42 -15.36
C GLN A 52 -21.17 -11.41 -14.40
N ALA A 53 -21.41 -11.10 -13.11
CA ALA A 53 -20.38 -11.12 -12.09
C ALA A 53 -19.85 -12.55 -11.85
N VAL A 54 -20.75 -13.52 -11.76
CA VAL A 54 -20.40 -14.95 -11.61
C VAL A 54 -19.66 -15.48 -12.83
N GLY A 55 -20.16 -15.18 -14.04
CA GLY A 55 -19.52 -15.61 -15.29
C GLY A 55 -18.09 -15.10 -15.44
N ALA A 56 -17.87 -13.81 -15.12
CA ALA A 56 -16.51 -13.27 -15.17
C ALA A 56 -15.59 -13.86 -14.09
N ARG A 57 -16.11 -14.21 -12.92
CA ARG A 57 -15.30 -14.91 -11.90
C ARG A 57 -14.89 -16.29 -12.39
N PHE A 58 -15.79 -17.01 -13.06
CA PHE A 58 -15.47 -18.31 -13.63
C PHE A 58 -14.37 -18.23 -14.69
N VAL A 59 -14.41 -17.20 -15.56
CA VAL A 59 -13.35 -16.95 -16.55
C VAL A 59 -12.00 -16.71 -15.86
N LEU A 60 -11.98 -15.89 -14.78
CA LEU A 60 -10.77 -15.63 -14.00
C LEU A 60 -10.26 -16.91 -13.29
N TRP A 61 -11.11 -17.74 -12.73
CA TRP A 61 -10.71 -19.01 -12.13
C TRP A 61 -10.10 -19.97 -13.14
N ARG A 62 -10.69 -20.04 -14.34
CA ARG A 62 -10.12 -20.85 -15.44
C ARG A 62 -8.75 -20.31 -15.86
N ALA A 63 -8.62 -19.00 -16.04
CA ALA A 63 -7.34 -18.36 -16.39
C ALA A 63 -6.28 -18.60 -15.31
N TRP A 64 -6.65 -18.44 -14.02
CA TRP A 64 -5.79 -18.72 -12.88
C TRP A 64 -5.33 -20.17 -12.87
N TRP A 65 -6.27 -21.10 -13.06
CA TRP A 65 -5.97 -22.52 -13.15
C TRP A 65 -4.97 -22.82 -14.27
N GLN A 66 -5.08 -22.17 -15.42
CA GLN A 66 -4.14 -22.30 -16.54
C GLN A 66 -2.78 -21.67 -16.23
N ALA A 67 -2.73 -20.52 -15.60
CA ALA A 67 -1.49 -19.86 -15.18
C ALA A 67 -0.65 -20.73 -14.23
N LEU A 68 -1.26 -21.65 -13.50
CA LEU A 68 -0.58 -22.57 -12.57
C LEU A 68 -0.12 -23.90 -13.21
N ASN A 69 0.02 -23.99 -14.52
CA ASN A 69 0.25 -25.28 -15.23
C ASN A 69 1.56 -25.99 -14.85
N SER A 70 2.60 -25.29 -14.44
CA SER A 70 3.90 -25.85 -14.09
C SER A 70 4.08 -25.97 -12.58
N ALA A 71 3.23 -26.76 -11.91
CA ALA A 71 3.14 -26.82 -10.45
C ALA A 71 4.48 -27.04 -9.72
N HIS A 72 5.40 -27.83 -10.29
CA HIS A 72 6.70 -28.14 -9.68
C HIS A 72 7.65 -26.94 -9.62
N HIS A 73 7.54 -25.99 -10.53
CA HIS A 73 8.39 -24.80 -10.62
C HIS A 73 7.67 -23.49 -10.28
N THR A 74 6.39 -23.57 -9.90
CA THR A 74 5.52 -22.39 -9.68
C THR A 74 5.28 -22.13 -8.19
N LEU A 75 5.25 -20.85 -7.83
CA LEU A 75 4.75 -20.32 -6.57
C LEU A 75 3.66 -19.29 -6.89
N ALA A 76 2.57 -19.29 -6.13
CA ALA A 76 1.53 -18.27 -6.24
C ALA A 76 1.72 -17.21 -5.13
N HIS A 77 1.77 -15.94 -5.51
CA HIS A 77 1.79 -14.81 -4.58
C HIS A 77 0.51 -13.99 -4.77
N ILE A 78 -0.39 -14.01 -3.80
CA ILE A 78 -1.73 -13.42 -3.91
C ILE A 78 -1.82 -12.24 -2.94
N HIS A 79 -2.04 -11.05 -3.49
CA HIS A 79 -2.30 -9.84 -2.72
C HIS A 79 -3.79 -9.74 -2.41
N THR A 80 -4.14 -9.43 -1.16
CA THR A 80 -5.52 -9.34 -0.71
C THR A 80 -5.74 -8.20 0.29
N CYS A 81 -6.99 -7.84 0.48
CA CYS A 81 -7.43 -6.90 1.52
C CYS A 81 -8.67 -7.43 2.25
N SER A 82 -9.28 -6.62 3.11
CA SER A 82 -10.48 -6.98 3.88
C SER A 82 -11.75 -7.06 3.03
N GLY A 83 -12.83 -7.56 3.64
CA GLY A 83 -14.16 -7.64 3.04
C GLY A 83 -14.34 -8.83 2.09
N LEU A 84 -15.27 -8.68 1.14
CA LEU A 84 -15.56 -9.72 0.15
C LEU A 84 -14.32 -10.10 -0.68
N THR A 85 -13.42 -9.15 -0.90
CA THR A 85 -12.16 -9.35 -1.65
C THR A 85 -11.34 -10.48 -1.05
N TYR A 86 -11.23 -10.55 0.28
CA TYR A 86 -10.51 -11.64 0.96
C TYR A 86 -11.03 -13.03 0.57
N PHE A 87 -12.35 -13.21 0.54
CA PHE A 87 -12.95 -14.50 0.18
C PHE A 87 -12.81 -14.82 -1.32
N LEU A 88 -12.90 -13.79 -2.17
CA LEU A 88 -12.68 -13.95 -3.60
C LEU A 88 -11.23 -14.33 -3.91
N ASP A 89 -10.26 -13.67 -3.29
CA ASP A 89 -8.83 -14.00 -3.43
C ASP A 89 -8.51 -15.34 -2.76
N GLY A 90 -9.20 -15.66 -1.66
CA GLY A 90 -9.15 -16.97 -1.01
C GLY A 90 -9.51 -18.13 -1.94
N SER A 91 -10.40 -17.90 -2.91
CA SER A 91 -10.69 -18.90 -3.93
C SER A 91 -9.47 -19.23 -4.81
N TYR A 92 -8.62 -18.25 -5.11
CA TYR A 92 -7.35 -18.47 -5.82
C TYR A 92 -6.35 -19.25 -4.96
N VAL A 93 -6.32 -18.99 -3.64
CA VAL A 93 -5.51 -19.78 -2.69
C VAL A 93 -5.91 -21.27 -2.77
N LEU A 94 -7.20 -21.55 -2.70
CA LEU A 94 -7.70 -22.93 -2.73
C LEU A 94 -7.41 -23.61 -4.06
N LEU A 95 -7.62 -22.93 -5.19
CA LEU A 95 -7.32 -23.46 -6.52
C LEU A 95 -5.82 -23.75 -6.68
N ALA A 96 -4.94 -22.88 -6.20
CA ALA A 96 -3.49 -23.11 -6.25
C ALA A 96 -3.09 -24.32 -5.39
N ARG A 97 -3.67 -24.46 -4.20
CA ARG A 97 -3.41 -25.63 -3.33
C ARG A 97 -3.90 -26.96 -3.96
N LEU A 98 -5.04 -26.94 -4.64
CA LEU A 98 -5.53 -28.12 -5.39
C LEU A 98 -4.55 -28.52 -6.51
N ARG A 99 -3.81 -27.56 -7.07
CA ARG A 99 -2.75 -27.81 -8.04
C ARG A 99 -1.40 -28.20 -7.41
N GLY A 100 -1.29 -28.27 -6.08
CA GLY A 100 -0.02 -28.53 -5.40
C GLY A 100 0.95 -27.34 -5.40
N VAL A 101 0.48 -26.13 -5.76
CA VAL A 101 1.28 -24.92 -5.79
C VAL A 101 1.28 -24.27 -4.40
N PRO A 102 2.46 -23.98 -3.79
CA PRO A 102 2.52 -23.21 -2.56
C PRO A 102 2.07 -21.79 -2.78
N VAL A 103 1.42 -21.20 -1.75
CA VAL A 103 0.81 -19.88 -1.82
C VAL A 103 1.40 -18.97 -0.75
N VAL A 104 1.84 -17.79 -1.17
CA VAL A 104 2.04 -16.63 -0.31
C VAL A 104 0.80 -15.76 -0.40
N LEU A 105 0.11 -15.54 0.73
CA LEU A 105 -1.06 -14.68 0.83
C LEU A 105 -0.65 -13.37 1.51
N HIS A 106 -0.62 -12.29 0.76
CA HIS A 106 -0.13 -10.99 1.25
C HIS A 106 -1.28 -10.06 1.61
N VAL A 107 -1.40 -9.71 2.89
CA VAL A 107 -2.51 -8.93 3.45
C VAL A 107 -2.16 -7.45 3.50
N HIS A 108 -2.93 -6.61 2.79
CA HIS A 108 -2.76 -5.15 2.72
C HIS A 108 -3.82 -4.34 3.47
N GLY A 109 -4.82 -5.00 4.06
CA GLY A 109 -5.98 -4.32 4.65
C GLY A 109 -5.64 -3.53 5.92
N ALA A 110 -5.85 -2.22 5.92
CA ALA A 110 -5.64 -1.32 7.06
C ALA A 110 -6.53 -1.60 8.28
N ARG A 111 -7.64 -2.33 8.11
CA ARG A 111 -8.61 -2.74 9.13
C ARG A 111 -8.91 -4.23 9.05
N PHE A 112 -7.90 -5.03 8.74
CA PHE A 112 -8.09 -6.46 8.54
C PHE A 112 -8.45 -7.18 9.84
N ASP A 113 -7.94 -6.71 10.97
CA ASP A 113 -8.33 -7.14 12.33
C ASP A 113 -9.83 -6.91 12.60
N ALA A 114 -10.29 -5.67 12.41
CA ALA A 114 -11.71 -5.33 12.60
C ALA A 114 -12.63 -6.09 11.60
N PHE A 115 -12.15 -6.34 10.38
CA PHE A 115 -12.86 -7.19 9.43
C PHE A 115 -13.05 -8.60 9.97
N LEU A 116 -11.99 -9.24 10.49
CA LEU A 116 -12.07 -10.59 11.06
C LEU A 116 -12.98 -10.63 12.30
N ASP A 117 -12.87 -9.61 13.17
CA ASP A 117 -13.68 -9.50 14.39
C ASP A 117 -15.19 -9.29 14.09
N GLY A 118 -15.51 -8.68 12.95
CA GLY A 118 -16.89 -8.48 12.49
C GLY A 118 -17.53 -9.67 11.75
N LEU A 119 -16.76 -10.74 11.51
CA LEU A 119 -17.30 -11.90 10.78
C LEU A 119 -18.21 -12.78 11.66
N SER A 120 -19.24 -13.37 11.05
CA SER A 120 -19.98 -14.45 11.68
C SER A 120 -19.05 -15.66 11.95
N PRO A 121 -19.37 -16.54 12.92
CA PRO A 121 -18.54 -17.72 13.24
C PRO A 121 -18.22 -18.59 12.01
N LEU A 122 -19.19 -18.76 11.11
CA LEU A 122 -19.00 -19.53 9.88
C LEU A 122 -18.02 -18.83 8.93
N ALA A 123 -18.22 -17.53 8.70
CA ALA A 123 -17.33 -16.74 7.81
C ALA A 123 -15.91 -16.65 8.38
N LEU A 124 -15.76 -16.49 9.71
CA LEU A 124 -14.46 -16.53 10.38
C LEU A 124 -13.79 -17.91 10.25
N GLY A 125 -14.58 -18.98 10.35
CA GLY A 125 -14.09 -20.35 10.09
C GLY A 125 -13.53 -20.52 8.68
N ILE A 126 -14.23 -19.97 7.67
CA ILE A 126 -13.78 -19.97 6.28
C ILE A 126 -12.51 -19.10 6.13
N ALA A 127 -12.48 -17.92 6.74
CA ALA A 127 -11.31 -17.05 6.68
C ALA A 127 -10.05 -17.72 7.27
N ARG A 128 -10.19 -18.36 8.43
CA ARG A 128 -9.13 -19.16 9.06
C ARG A 128 -8.70 -20.36 8.20
N PHE A 129 -9.65 -21.02 7.57
CA PHE A 129 -9.38 -22.13 6.67
C PHE A 129 -8.53 -21.66 5.47
N ILE A 130 -8.88 -20.55 4.83
CA ILE A 130 -8.12 -19.95 3.72
C ILE A 130 -6.70 -19.61 4.18
N ALA A 131 -6.54 -18.90 5.30
CA ALA A 131 -5.24 -18.50 5.83
C ALA A 131 -4.33 -19.72 6.10
N ARG A 132 -4.87 -20.79 6.69
CA ARG A 132 -4.13 -22.04 6.94
C ARG A 132 -3.73 -22.80 5.68
N ARG A 133 -4.36 -22.54 4.53
CA ARG A 133 -4.00 -23.14 3.24
C ARG A 133 -2.88 -22.37 2.54
N ALA A 134 -2.62 -21.12 2.92
CA ALA A 134 -1.41 -20.43 2.47
C ALA A 134 -0.16 -21.08 3.11
N ALA A 135 0.92 -21.19 2.34
CA ALA A 135 2.21 -21.62 2.86
C ALA A 135 2.81 -20.55 3.79
N ARG A 136 2.57 -19.28 3.46
CA ARG A 136 2.84 -18.11 4.31
C ARG A 136 1.74 -17.07 4.14
N VAL A 137 1.39 -16.40 5.23
CA VAL A 137 0.57 -15.19 5.23
C VAL A 137 1.50 -14.02 5.54
N VAL A 138 1.76 -13.18 4.54
CA VAL A 138 2.61 -12.01 4.69
C VAL A 138 1.81 -10.85 5.24
N VAL A 139 2.38 -10.18 6.24
CA VAL A 139 1.85 -8.97 6.89
C VAL A 139 2.89 -7.86 6.87
N LEU A 140 2.45 -6.61 7.04
CA LEU A 140 3.25 -5.42 6.78
C LEU A 140 4.07 -4.92 7.98
N SER A 141 3.85 -5.45 9.18
CA SER A 141 4.62 -5.10 10.39
C SER A 141 4.47 -6.16 11.47
N GLY A 142 5.36 -6.13 12.49
CA GLY A 142 5.27 -7.01 13.66
C GLY A 142 4.00 -6.77 14.49
N GLU A 143 3.45 -5.55 14.51
CA GLU A 143 2.16 -5.28 15.14
C GLU A 143 1.03 -6.03 14.43
N TRP A 144 1.04 -6.04 13.09
CA TRP A 144 0.08 -6.82 12.30
C TRP A 144 0.24 -8.33 12.49
N GLU A 145 1.47 -8.80 12.62
CA GLU A 145 1.74 -10.21 12.94
C GLU A 145 1.07 -10.60 14.26
N GLN A 146 1.32 -9.86 15.35
CA GLN A 146 0.71 -10.10 16.67
C GLN A 146 -0.82 -10.06 16.63
N LYS A 147 -1.41 -9.06 15.93
CA LYS A 147 -2.86 -8.94 15.77
C LYS A 147 -3.48 -10.13 15.05
N LEU A 148 -2.80 -10.65 14.02
CA LEU A 148 -3.34 -11.75 13.20
C LEU A 148 -3.03 -13.13 13.77
N GLU A 149 -1.97 -13.30 14.55
CA GLU A 149 -1.64 -14.57 15.22
C GLU A 149 -2.81 -15.06 16.10
N VAL A 150 -3.41 -14.17 16.87
CA VAL A 150 -4.57 -14.48 17.72
C VAL A 150 -5.84 -14.78 16.89
N ARG A 151 -6.03 -14.06 15.78
CA ARG A 151 -7.27 -14.15 14.97
C ARG A 151 -7.25 -15.28 13.95
N LEU A 152 -6.07 -15.63 13.46
CA LEU A 152 -5.82 -16.67 12.45
C LEU A 152 -4.95 -17.81 13.01
N PRO A 153 -5.37 -18.50 14.08
CA PRO A 153 -4.57 -19.54 14.72
C PRO A 153 -4.23 -20.65 13.73
N GLY A 154 -2.96 -21.04 13.68
CA GLY A 154 -2.43 -22.05 12.77
C GLY A 154 -2.13 -21.54 11.34
N ALA A 155 -2.23 -20.24 11.07
CA ALA A 155 -1.63 -19.64 9.89
C ALA A 155 -0.13 -19.39 10.13
N HIS A 156 0.69 -19.60 9.10
CA HIS A 156 2.13 -19.31 9.15
C HIS A 156 2.36 -17.88 8.72
N LEU A 157 2.54 -16.97 9.69
CA LEU A 157 2.76 -15.55 9.44
C LEU A 157 4.22 -15.27 9.06
N ALA A 158 4.45 -14.21 8.30
CA ALA A 158 5.77 -13.65 8.00
C ALA A 158 5.65 -12.14 7.83
N VAL A 159 6.62 -11.38 8.37
CA VAL A 159 6.63 -9.92 8.25
C VAL A 159 7.50 -9.51 7.07
N ILE A 160 6.89 -8.92 6.06
CA ILE A 160 7.58 -8.25 4.95
C ILE A 160 6.90 -6.90 4.74
N GLU A 161 7.60 -5.85 5.09
CA GLU A 161 7.10 -4.48 4.97
C GLU A 161 7.02 -4.05 3.51
N ASN A 162 6.13 -3.11 3.24
CA ASN A 162 6.07 -2.47 1.92
C ASN A 162 7.41 -1.82 1.59
N GLY A 163 7.89 -2.05 0.36
CA GLY A 163 9.01 -1.32 -0.21
C GLY A 163 8.54 -0.12 -1.02
N VAL A 164 9.44 0.82 -1.23
CA VAL A 164 9.23 1.99 -2.06
C VAL A 164 10.40 2.19 -3.01
N THR A 165 10.08 2.53 -4.25
CA THR A 165 11.06 2.91 -5.26
C THR A 165 11.40 4.38 -5.12
N GLU A 166 12.70 4.72 -5.17
CA GLU A 166 13.09 6.13 -5.26
C GLU A 166 12.57 6.71 -6.57
N PRO A 167 11.77 7.80 -6.52
CA PRO A 167 11.19 8.34 -7.73
C PRO A 167 12.23 8.95 -8.64
N PRO A 168 12.00 8.93 -9.97
CA PRO A 168 12.90 9.56 -10.92
C PRO A 168 13.06 11.05 -10.60
N LEU A 169 14.21 11.62 -10.95
CA LEU A 169 14.44 13.05 -10.88
C LEU A 169 13.54 13.74 -11.92
N ILE A 170 12.46 14.33 -11.44
CA ILE A 170 11.51 15.10 -12.24
C ILE A 170 11.64 16.55 -11.78
N GLU A 171 11.83 17.47 -12.71
CA GLU A 171 11.69 18.88 -12.40
C GLU A 171 10.24 19.19 -12.02
N ALA A 172 10.04 19.69 -10.82
CA ALA A 172 8.76 20.20 -10.36
C ALA A 172 8.91 21.69 -10.09
N SER A 173 8.08 22.47 -10.70
CA SER A 173 7.99 23.89 -10.40
C SER A 173 7.36 24.07 -9.02
N LYS A 174 8.10 24.61 -8.06
CA LYS A 174 7.51 25.04 -6.81
C LYS A 174 6.58 26.22 -7.07
N ILE A 175 5.40 26.19 -6.46
CA ILE A 175 4.49 27.33 -6.47
C ILE A 175 5.13 28.39 -5.58
N THR A 176 5.56 29.49 -6.14
CA THR A 176 6.24 30.57 -5.40
C THR A 176 5.25 31.35 -4.55
N GLY A 177 5.62 31.61 -3.30
CA GLY A 177 4.86 32.46 -2.39
C GLY A 177 3.82 31.76 -1.53
N GLU A 178 3.61 30.44 -1.71
CA GLU A 178 2.72 29.61 -0.88
C GLU A 178 3.45 28.39 -0.32
N ILE A 179 3.02 27.92 0.85
CA ILE A 179 3.41 26.64 1.44
C ILE A 179 2.36 25.61 1.03
N ILE A 180 2.76 24.63 0.26
CA ILE A 180 1.87 23.57 -0.22
C ILE A 180 1.88 22.40 0.76
N VAL A 181 0.75 22.15 1.38
CA VAL A 181 0.49 21.00 2.25
C VAL A 181 -0.24 19.95 1.43
N LEU A 182 0.43 18.84 1.14
CA LEU A 182 -0.07 17.78 0.27
C LEU A 182 -0.64 16.61 1.08
N PHE A 183 -1.87 16.25 0.77
CA PHE A 183 -2.45 14.94 1.05
C PHE A 183 -2.44 14.11 -0.23
N LEU A 184 -1.93 12.87 -0.16
CA LEU A 184 -1.93 11.94 -1.28
C LEU A 184 -2.53 10.60 -0.85
N GLY A 185 -3.68 10.25 -1.40
CA GLY A 185 -4.40 9.00 -1.12
C GLY A 185 -5.86 9.08 -1.48
N ASN A 186 -6.55 7.94 -1.46
CA ASN A 186 -7.97 7.90 -1.73
C ASN A 186 -8.75 8.79 -0.75
N LEU A 187 -9.69 9.54 -1.27
CA LEU A 187 -10.56 10.39 -0.47
C LEU A 187 -11.60 9.51 0.25
N CYS A 188 -11.47 9.40 1.57
CA CYS A 188 -12.42 8.70 2.43
C CYS A 188 -12.33 9.22 3.87
N GLN A 189 -13.38 8.97 4.66
CA GLN A 189 -13.43 9.37 6.07
C GLN A 189 -12.28 8.75 6.86
N ARG A 190 -11.94 7.50 6.60
CA ARG A 190 -10.84 6.77 7.26
C ARG A 190 -9.50 7.48 7.14
N LYS A 191 -9.24 8.20 6.06
CA LYS A 191 -7.99 8.93 5.82
C LYS A 191 -7.96 10.36 6.40
N GLY A 192 -9.01 10.76 7.12
CA GLY A 192 -9.06 12.05 7.82
C GLY A 192 -9.18 13.26 6.90
N VAL A 193 -9.71 13.10 5.68
CA VAL A 193 -9.85 14.23 4.73
C VAL A 193 -10.75 15.34 5.25
N TRP A 194 -11.76 15.02 6.06
CA TRP A 194 -12.62 16.00 6.71
C TRP A 194 -11.89 16.81 7.77
N ASP A 195 -10.95 16.18 8.50
CA ASP A 195 -10.16 16.88 9.51
C ASP A 195 -9.21 17.88 8.84
N LEU A 196 -8.60 17.51 7.70
CA LEU A 196 -7.79 18.43 6.89
C LEU A 196 -8.59 19.62 6.38
N VAL A 197 -9.77 19.38 5.79
CA VAL A 197 -10.61 20.46 5.27
C VAL A 197 -11.09 21.36 6.41
N THR A 198 -11.44 20.78 7.56
CA THR A 198 -11.87 21.57 8.71
C THR A 198 -10.73 22.40 9.31
N CYS A 199 -9.54 21.84 9.50
CA CYS A 199 -8.39 22.57 10.05
C CYS A 199 -7.89 23.69 9.13
N SER A 200 -8.21 23.64 7.83
CA SER A 200 -7.78 24.69 6.88
C SER A 200 -8.30 26.09 7.23
N LYS A 201 -9.39 26.20 8.01
CA LYS A 201 -9.93 27.47 8.49
C LYS A 201 -8.95 28.25 9.38
N THR A 202 -8.13 27.52 10.14
CA THR A 202 -7.21 28.10 11.13
C THR A 202 -5.77 28.21 10.63
N LEU A 203 -5.49 27.75 9.41
CA LEU A 203 -4.16 27.88 8.82
C LEU A 203 -3.86 29.33 8.43
N PRO A 204 -2.59 29.80 8.52
CA PRO A 204 -2.23 31.17 8.18
C PRO A 204 -2.40 31.46 6.69
N PRO A 205 -2.46 32.74 6.30
CA PRO A 205 -2.36 33.14 4.90
C PRO A 205 -1.06 32.58 4.27
N GLY A 206 -1.12 32.20 2.99
CA GLY A 206 0.03 31.62 2.29
C GLY A 206 0.23 30.11 2.50
N VAL A 207 -0.64 29.44 3.27
CA VAL A 207 -0.70 27.97 3.34
C VAL A 207 -1.89 27.46 2.55
N ARG A 208 -1.64 26.54 1.61
CA ARG A 208 -2.63 25.93 0.75
C ARG A 208 -2.62 24.41 0.91
N LEU A 209 -3.80 23.81 1.09
CA LEU A 209 -3.98 22.38 1.11
C LEU A 209 -4.26 21.86 -0.31
N VAL A 210 -3.58 20.81 -0.69
CA VAL A 210 -3.81 20.12 -1.97
C VAL A 210 -4.11 18.64 -1.67
N LEU A 211 -5.30 18.20 -2.03
CA LEU A 211 -5.76 16.83 -1.85
C LEU A 211 -5.76 16.11 -3.20
N VAL A 212 -4.85 15.13 -3.33
CA VAL A 212 -4.66 14.34 -4.55
C VAL A 212 -5.12 12.90 -4.29
N GLY A 213 -6.16 12.47 -5.00
CA GLY A 213 -6.67 11.11 -4.91
C GLY A 213 -8.05 10.91 -5.49
N GLY A 214 -8.39 9.65 -5.76
CA GLY A 214 -9.75 9.24 -6.17
C GLY A 214 -10.66 9.04 -4.96
N GLU A 215 -11.95 8.91 -5.21
CA GLU A 215 -12.94 8.60 -4.18
C GLU A 215 -12.88 7.11 -3.78
N GLU A 216 -12.76 6.83 -2.49
CA GLU A 216 -13.00 5.50 -1.90
C GLU A 216 -14.44 5.45 -1.33
N ASP A 217 -14.86 6.56 -0.68
CA ASP A 217 -16.24 6.72 -0.24
C ASP A 217 -17.02 7.43 -1.36
N PRO A 218 -18.06 6.81 -1.95
CA PRO A 218 -18.80 7.39 -3.06
C PRO A 218 -19.40 8.76 -2.75
N GLY A 219 -19.14 9.75 -3.60
CA GLY A 219 -19.66 11.11 -3.48
C GLY A 219 -18.94 12.02 -2.50
N ILE A 220 -17.86 11.57 -1.87
CA ILE A 220 -17.10 12.36 -0.88
C ILE A 220 -16.50 13.62 -1.50
N ALA A 221 -15.96 13.56 -2.72
CA ALA A 221 -15.39 14.75 -3.36
C ALA A 221 -16.45 15.81 -3.64
N GLY A 222 -17.67 15.40 -4.04
CA GLY A 222 -18.80 16.31 -4.17
C GLY A 222 -19.22 16.95 -2.85
N ALA A 223 -19.24 16.17 -1.77
CA ALA A 223 -19.55 16.66 -0.43
C ALA A 223 -18.48 17.64 0.09
N LEU A 224 -17.20 17.32 -0.13
CA LEU A 224 -16.09 18.21 0.22
C LEU A 224 -16.15 19.53 -0.56
N ARG A 225 -16.39 19.52 -1.88
CA ARG A 225 -16.55 20.75 -2.68
C ARG A 225 -17.69 21.63 -2.20
N LYS A 226 -18.85 21.03 -1.88
CA LYS A 226 -19.99 21.77 -1.33
C LYS A 226 -19.66 22.43 0.01
N HIS A 227 -18.95 21.70 0.87
CA HIS A 227 -18.51 22.23 2.16
C HIS A 227 -17.51 23.38 1.99
N LEU A 228 -16.52 23.23 1.10
CA LEU A 228 -15.54 24.29 0.80
C LEU A 228 -16.20 25.56 0.29
N ALA A 229 -17.15 25.43 -0.65
CA ALA A 229 -17.93 26.58 -1.17
C ALA A 229 -18.77 27.25 -0.09
N HIS A 230 -19.45 26.46 0.76
CA HIS A 230 -20.23 27.00 1.88
C HIS A 230 -19.38 27.80 2.90
N GLU A 231 -18.15 27.34 3.12
CA GLU A 231 -17.22 27.93 4.10
C GLU A 231 -16.29 28.99 3.48
N GLY A 232 -16.35 29.22 2.16
CA GLY A 232 -15.47 30.16 1.46
C GLY A 232 -13.98 29.74 1.45
N LEU A 233 -13.72 28.44 1.42
CA LEU A 233 -12.37 27.86 1.53
C LEU A 233 -11.80 27.40 0.19
N GLU A 234 -12.48 27.66 -0.94
CA GLU A 234 -12.10 27.18 -2.28
C GLU A 234 -10.72 27.66 -2.72
N ASN A 235 -10.30 28.84 -2.26
CA ASN A 235 -8.98 29.38 -2.53
C ASN A 235 -7.88 28.80 -1.63
N ARG A 236 -8.24 28.05 -0.58
CA ARG A 236 -7.33 27.50 0.42
C ARG A 236 -7.14 25.98 0.28
N VAL A 237 -8.12 25.29 -0.32
CA VAL A 237 -8.13 23.84 -0.46
C VAL A 237 -8.43 23.46 -1.89
N GLU A 238 -7.51 22.76 -2.53
CA GLU A 238 -7.65 22.24 -3.89
C GLU A 238 -7.92 20.71 -3.86
N LEU A 239 -8.97 20.27 -4.57
CA LEU A 239 -9.25 18.86 -4.83
C LEU A 239 -8.88 18.53 -6.27
N VAL A 240 -7.72 17.90 -6.46
CA VAL A 240 -7.13 17.63 -7.79
C VAL A 240 -7.77 16.43 -8.48
N GLY A 241 -8.18 15.42 -7.71
CA GLY A 241 -8.54 14.11 -8.25
C GLY A 241 -7.36 13.13 -8.27
N PRO A 242 -7.51 11.95 -8.90
CA PRO A 242 -6.51 10.91 -8.88
C PRO A 242 -5.27 11.28 -9.72
N ALA A 243 -4.08 10.99 -9.19
CA ALA A 243 -2.81 11.09 -9.91
C ALA A 243 -1.99 9.80 -9.78
N VAL A 244 -1.37 9.36 -10.88
CA VAL A 244 -0.53 8.16 -10.95
C VAL A 244 0.77 8.47 -11.69
N GLY A 245 1.76 7.59 -11.51
CA GLY A 245 3.04 7.70 -12.23
C GLY A 245 3.71 9.07 -12.03
N GLU A 246 4.15 9.66 -13.11
CA GLU A 246 4.86 10.95 -13.10
C GLU A 246 4.03 12.10 -12.51
N ALA A 247 2.72 12.16 -12.80
CA ALA A 247 1.84 13.19 -12.25
C ALA A 247 1.79 13.16 -10.71
N LYS A 248 1.77 11.96 -10.12
CA LYS A 248 1.86 11.78 -8.67
C LYS A 248 3.18 12.35 -8.11
N PHE A 249 4.29 12.03 -8.74
CA PHE A 249 5.61 12.50 -8.27
C PHE A 249 5.81 14.00 -8.49
N ARG A 250 5.19 14.60 -9.50
CA ARG A 250 5.19 16.07 -9.64
C ARG A 250 4.52 16.71 -8.42
N TRP A 251 3.39 16.22 -7.95
CA TRP A 251 2.74 16.72 -6.74
C TRP A 251 3.61 16.54 -5.51
N LEU A 252 4.22 15.37 -5.31
CA LEU A 252 5.13 15.14 -4.19
C LEU A 252 6.33 16.09 -4.20
N ARG A 253 6.90 16.41 -5.37
CA ARG A 253 8.05 17.29 -5.48
C ARG A 253 7.71 18.78 -5.42
N SER A 254 6.47 19.17 -5.78
CA SER A 254 6.00 20.55 -5.67
C SER A 254 5.58 20.94 -4.24
N ALA A 255 5.29 19.95 -3.40
CA ALA A 255 4.86 20.17 -2.02
C ALA A 255 5.99 20.60 -1.08
N ASP A 256 5.62 21.21 0.04
CA ASP A 256 6.52 21.59 1.13
C ASP A 256 6.31 20.74 2.39
N ILE A 257 5.10 20.19 2.58
CA ILE A 257 4.72 19.36 3.73
C ILE A 257 3.81 18.25 3.21
N PHE A 258 4.02 17.02 3.67
CA PHE A 258 3.09 15.91 3.44
C PHE A 258 2.26 15.68 4.71
N VAL A 259 0.95 15.41 4.54
CA VAL A 259 0.04 15.19 5.64
C VAL A 259 -0.85 13.97 5.40
N LEU A 260 -0.96 13.08 6.41
CA LEU A 260 -1.81 11.90 6.37
C LEU A 260 -2.44 11.64 7.74
N PRO A 261 -3.57 12.31 8.09
CA PRO A 261 -4.21 12.23 9.42
C PRO A 261 -5.19 11.06 9.51
N SER A 262 -4.76 9.89 9.08
CA SER A 262 -5.60 8.69 8.96
C SER A 262 -6.03 8.14 10.32
N TYR A 263 -7.20 7.52 10.36
CA TYR A 263 -7.72 6.77 11.50
C TYR A 263 -7.29 5.30 11.51
N ALA A 264 -6.91 4.77 10.35
CA ALA A 264 -6.38 3.41 10.23
C ALA A 264 -5.54 3.28 8.95
N GLU A 265 -4.37 2.65 9.08
CA GLU A 265 -3.46 2.33 7.99
C GLU A 265 -2.81 0.94 8.18
N GLY A 266 -2.31 0.37 7.08
CA GLY A 266 -1.28 -0.66 7.14
C GLY A 266 0.10 0.00 7.28
N VAL A 267 0.88 -0.04 6.21
CA VAL A 267 2.04 0.83 5.99
C VAL A 267 1.76 1.62 4.70
N PRO A 268 1.38 2.91 4.79
CA PRO A 268 0.90 3.66 3.63
C PRO A 268 2.02 3.96 2.64
N ILE A 269 1.87 3.52 1.39
CA ILE A 269 2.86 3.75 0.32
C ILE A 269 3.06 5.24 0.07
N SER A 270 1.99 6.05 0.06
CA SER A 270 2.12 7.49 -0.16
C SER A 270 2.99 8.21 0.88
N MET A 271 2.99 7.72 2.12
CA MET A 271 3.87 8.22 3.19
C MET A 271 5.34 7.86 2.89
N LEU A 272 5.61 6.62 2.47
CA LEU A 272 6.95 6.19 2.07
C LEU A 272 7.44 6.99 0.85
N GLU A 273 6.58 7.17 -0.16
CA GLU A 273 6.89 7.98 -1.35
C GLU A 273 7.19 9.45 -0.99
N ALA A 274 6.40 10.06 -0.10
CA ALA A 274 6.65 11.41 0.38
C ALA A 274 7.99 11.53 1.13
N ALA A 275 8.33 10.53 1.93
CA ALA A 275 9.62 10.46 2.60
C ALA A 275 10.78 10.37 1.60
N THR A 276 10.66 9.57 0.51
CA THR A 276 11.74 9.43 -0.48
C THR A 276 12.08 10.72 -1.21
N VAL A 277 11.13 11.64 -1.36
CA VAL A 277 11.38 12.96 -1.94
C VAL A 277 11.83 14.00 -0.91
N GLY A 278 11.95 13.60 0.37
CA GLY A 278 12.46 14.45 1.44
C GLY A 278 11.43 15.42 2.02
N LEU A 279 10.13 15.14 1.90
CA LEU A 279 9.09 15.94 2.54
C LEU A 279 9.07 15.69 4.05
N PRO A 280 8.91 16.74 4.88
CA PRO A 280 8.52 16.59 6.27
C PRO A 280 7.11 16.02 6.33
N LEU A 281 6.91 15.07 7.26
CA LEU A 281 5.68 14.30 7.34
C LEU A 281 4.90 14.69 8.60
N ILE A 282 3.59 14.90 8.46
CA ILE A 282 2.63 14.96 9.58
C ILE A 282 1.72 13.75 9.42
N VAL A 283 1.75 12.83 10.37
CA VAL A 283 1.01 11.56 10.29
C VAL A 283 0.39 11.20 11.63
N THR A 284 -0.55 10.29 11.63
CA THR A 284 -1.13 9.72 12.85
C THR A 284 -0.41 8.42 13.24
N PRO A 285 -0.22 8.13 14.55
CA PRO A 285 0.44 6.91 15.01
C PRO A 285 -0.51 5.70 14.97
N VAL A 286 -1.01 5.35 13.79
CA VAL A 286 -1.96 4.24 13.59
C VAL A 286 -1.38 3.13 12.72
N GLY A 287 -1.79 1.90 12.98
CA GLY A 287 -1.37 0.71 12.24
C GLY A 287 0.15 0.57 12.19
N GLY A 288 0.71 0.33 11.01
CA GLY A 288 2.16 0.15 10.85
C GLY A 288 2.97 1.46 10.83
N ILE A 289 2.37 2.65 10.92
CA ILE A 289 3.11 3.93 10.87
C ILE A 289 4.16 4.04 11.98
N PRO A 290 3.85 3.74 13.27
CA PRO A 290 4.82 3.83 14.36
C PRO A 290 5.98 2.82 14.26
N SER A 291 5.81 1.74 13.50
CA SER A 291 6.91 0.79 13.24
C SER A 291 7.87 1.30 12.16
N VAL A 292 7.44 2.27 11.35
CA VAL A 292 8.24 2.85 10.25
C VAL A 292 8.88 4.16 10.66
N LEU A 293 8.17 5.05 11.34
CA LEU A 293 8.61 6.41 11.66
C LEU A 293 8.60 6.66 13.16
N SER A 294 9.50 7.53 13.62
CA SER A 294 9.57 8.01 15.01
C SER A 294 9.11 9.47 15.08
N ASP A 295 8.29 9.80 16.08
CA ASP A 295 7.86 11.17 16.34
C ASP A 295 9.04 12.09 16.70
N GLY A 296 9.04 13.29 16.16
CA GLY A 296 10.09 14.31 16.38
C GLY A 296 11.42 14.05 15.68
N GLU A 297 11.64 12.83 15.13
CA GLU A 297 12.85 12.44 14.39
C GLU A 297 12.59 12.37 12.88
N HIS A 298 11.57 11.62 12.47
CA HIS A 298 11.22 11.38 11.06
C HIS A 298 9.93 12.08 10.64
N ALA A 299 9.04 12.36 11.60
CA ALA A 299 7.73 12.94 11.37
C ALA A 299 7.26 13.71 12.60
N ILE A 300 6.17 14.47 12.46
CA ILE A 300 5.36 14.95 13.58
C ILE A 300 4.14 14.05 13.67
N PHE A 301 3.93 13.42 14.84
CA PHE A 301 2.75 12.61 15.10
C PHE A 301 1.63 13.46 15.69
N VAL A 302 0.42 13.29 15.16
CA VAL A 302 -0.81 13.88 15.68
C VAL A 302 -1.84 12.78 15.94
N GLN A 303 -2.65 12.91 16.98
CA GLN A 303 -3.68 11.92 17.25
C GLN A 303 -4.79 11.98 16.19
N PRO A 304 -5.38 10.83 15.79
CA PRO A 304 -6.51 10.83 14.88
C PRO A 304 -7.66 11.70 15.40
N GLY A 305 -8.18 12.60 14.55
CA GLY A 305 -9.27 13.50 14.89
C GLY A 305 -8.88 14.75 15.69
N ASP A 306 -7.64 14.87 16.13
CA ASP A 306 -7.14 16.07 16.80
C ASP A 306 -6.80 17.16 15.78
N ARG A 307 -7.81 17.95 15.42
CA ARG A 307 -7.72 19.02 14.41
C ARG A 307 -6.84 20.17 14.84
N ASP A 308 -6.82 20.46 16.13
CA ASP A 308 -6.01 21.55 16.68
C ASP A 308 -4.53 21.17 16.66
N ALA A 309 -4.17 19.96 17.09
CA ALA A 309 -2.80 19.46 16.96
C ALA A 309 -2.36 19.36 15.48
N LEU A 310 -3.27 18.98 14.58
CA LEU A 310 -3.00 18.92 13.14
C LEU A 310 -2.70 20.32 12.58
N ALA A 311 -3.54 21.32 12.88
CA ALA A 311 -3.32 22.69 12.45
C ALA A 311 -2.02 23.26 13.03
N ASN A 312 -1.76 23.04 14.32
CA ASN A 312 -0.53 23.47 14.98
C ASN A 312 0.74 22.83 14.36
N ALA A 313 0.69 21.56 14.02
CA ALA A 313 1.79 20.87 13.34
C ALA A 313 2.06 21.46 11.94
N ILE A 314 1.01 21.75 11.17
CA ILE A 314 1.11 22.40 9.87
C ILE A 314 1.72 23.80 10.03
N ASN A 315 1.21 24.61 10.94
CA ASN A 315 1.70 25.97 11.19
C ASN A 315 3.19 25.97 11.59
N ARG A 316 3.56 25.09 12.53
CA ARG A 316 4.95 24.93 12.97
C ARG A 316 5.88 24.59 11.82
N LEU A 317 5.48 23.70 10.90
CA LEU A 317 6.29 23.38 9.72
C LEU A 317 6.25 24.51 8.68
N ALA A 318 5.13 25.22 8.51
CA ALA A 318 5.05 26.33 7.59
C ALA A 318 6.02 27.45 7.94
N GLU A 319 6.15 27.76 9.24
CA GLU A 319 7.00 28.84 9.76
C GLU A 319 8.49 28.47 9.91
N ALA A 320 8.83 27.16 9.93
CA ALA A 320 10.17 26.69 10.24
C ALA A 320 10.83 25.90 9.09
N PRO A 321 11.42 26.58 8.06
CA PRO A 321 12.08 25.92 6.94
C PRO A 321 13.22 24.96 7.36
N ALA A 322 13.97 25.32 8.39
CA ALA A 322 15.05 24.48 8.91
C ALA A 322 14.51 23.17 9.53
N LEU A 323 13.36 23.23 10.19
CA LEU A 323 12.71 22.03 10.75
C LEU A 323 12.16 21.14 9.62
N ARG A 324 11.56 21.74 8.58
CA ARG A 324 11.14 20.99 7.37
C ARG A 324 12.32 20.21 6.76
N ALA A 325 13.43 20.90 6.55
CA ALA A 325 14.62 20.29 5.96
C ALA A 325 15.19 19.16 6.86
N LYS A 326 15.24 19.38 8.17
CA LYS A 326 15.71 18.38 9.15
C LYS A 326 14.87 17.11 9.12
N LEU A 327 13.56 17.24 9.31
CA LEU A 327 12.65 16.09 9.36
C LEU A 327 12.57 15.37 8.01
N GLY A 328 12.46 16.11 6.92
CA GLY A 328 12.42 15.53 5.57
C GLY A 328 13.68 14.75 5.21
N SER A 329 14.86 15.30 5.53
CA SER A 329 16.14 14.62 5.30
C SER A 329 16.26 13.35 6.15
N ALA A 330 15.87 13.40 7.42
CA ALA A 330 15.90 12.24 8.31
C ALA A 330 14.94 11.13 7.84
N ALA A 331 13.69 11.50 7.50
CA ALA A 331 12.71 10.57 6.95
C ALA A 331 13.19 9.92 5.65
N ARG A 332 13.74 10.71 4.72
CA ARG A 332 14.27 10.20 3.45
C ARG A 332 15.39 9.20 3.66
N LYS A 333 16.40 9.53 4.46
CA LYS A 333 17.50 8.63 4.76
C LYS A 333 17.00 7.32 5.35
N HIS A 334 16.16 7.41 6.39
CA HIS A 334 15.62 6.26 7.09
C HIS A 334 14.80 5.35 6.15
N VAL A 335 13.90 5.93 5.34
CA VAL A 335 13.03 5.16 4.45
C VAL A 335 13.83 4.50 3.32
N LEU A 336 14.77 5.20 2.68
CA LEU A 336 15.59 4.61 1.62
C LEU A 336 16.47 3.47 2.14
N GLU A 337 17.05 3.60 3.34
CA GLU A 337 17.90 2.56 3.94
C GLU A 337 17.12 1.33 4.38
N ARG A 338 15.88 1.48 4.90
CA ARG A 338 15.13 0.38 5.54
C ARG A 338 13.98 -0.15 4.70
N TYR A 339 13.36 0.70 3.89
CA TYR A 339 12.14 0.39 3.13
C TYR A 339 12.32 0.55 1.61
N GLY A 340 13.56 0.64 1.12
CA GLY A 340 13.83 0.61 -0.33
C GLY A 340 13.36 -0.70 -0.96
N ILE A 341 12.78 -0.62 -2.15
CA ILE A 341 12.13 -1.76 -2.84
C ILE A 341 13.07 -2.96 -3.01
N GLU A 342 14.36 -2.75 -3.23
CA GLU A 342 15.34 -3.82 -3.41
C GLU A 342 15.55 -4.66 -2.13
N ARG A 343 15.37 -4.05 -0.96
CA ARG A 343 15.38 -4.77 0.32
C ARG A 343 14.14 -5.65 0.48
N THR A 344 12.97 -5.12 0.13
CA THR A 344 11.72 -5.86 0.14
C THR A 344 11.75 -7.01 -0.87
N ALA A 345 12.27 -6.77 -2.07
CA ALA A 345 12.46 -7.77 -3.11
C ALA A 345 13.33 -8.94 -2.63
N ARG A 346 14.44 -8.66 -1.91
CA ARG A 346 15.30 -9.69 -1.30
C ARG A 346 14.54 -10.51 -0.27
N LYS A 347 13.77 -9.90 0.63
CA LYS A 347 12.94 -10.61 1.60
C LYS A 347 11.94 -11.56 0.91
N TYR A 348 11.33 -11.14 -0.20
CA TYR A 348 10.47 -12.03 -1.00
C TYR A 348 11.24 -13.16 -1.63
N LEU A 349 12.41 -12.89 -2.21
CA LEU A 349 13.24 -13.93 -2.80
C LEU A 349 13.65 -14.98 -1.76
N ASP A 350 14.04 -14.56 -0.55
CA ASP A 350 14.39 -15.46 0.54
C ASP A 350 13.19 -16.29 1.00
N LEU A 351 12.01 -15.68 1.12
CA LEU A 351 10.77 -16.39 1.43
C LEU A 351 10.43 -17.42 0.33
N TYR A 352 10.61 -17.07 -0.94
CA TYR A 352 10.34 -17.98 -2.05
C TYR A 352 11.34 -19.15 -2.08
N ARG A 353 12.60 -18.88 -1.76
CA ARG A 353 13.65 -19.92 -1.60
C ARG A 353 13.30 -20.90 -0.49
N GLU A 354 12.85 -20.40 0.65
CA GLU A 354 12.38 -21.24 1.76
C GLU A 354 11.21 -22.15 1.36
N LEU A 355 10.26 -21.64 0.57
CA LEU A 355 9.09 -22.40 0.13
C LEU A 355 9.38 -23.38 -1.03
N ARG A 356 10.47 -23.19 -1.77
CA ARG A 356 10.86 -24.00 -2.92
C ARG A 356 12.39 -24.26 -2.94
N PRO A 357 12.97 -24.85 -1.89
CA PRO A 357 14.42 -25.00 -1.78
C PRO A 357 15.05 -25.83 -2.92
N ALA A 358 14.34 -26.83 -3.43
CA ALA A 358 14.83 -27.68 -4.51
C ALA A 358 15.10 -26.95 -5.84
N LEU A 359 14.46 -25.77 -6.07
CA LEU A 359 14.65 -25.01 -7.30
C LEU A 359 15.91 -24.14 -7.30
N PHE A 360 16.46 -23.84 -6.11
CA PHE A 360 17.64 -22.98 -5.95
C PHE A 360 18.91 -23.79 -5.69
N SER A 361 18.81 -24.99 -5.11
CA SER A 361 19.96 -25.88 -4.88
C SER A 361 20.62 -26.40 -6.18
N SER A 362 19.92 -26.36 -7.29
CA SER A 362 20.46 -26.73 -8.61
C SER A 362 21.26 -25.59 -9.29
N GLN A 363 20.95 -24.33 -9.01
CA GLN A 363 21.68 -23.18 -9.56
C GLN A 363 23.06 -22.99 -8.89
N GLU A 364 23.17 -23.16 -7.59
CA GLU A 364 24.47 -23.11 -6.89
C GLU A 364 25.46 -24.19 -7.35
N ARG A 365 24.96 -25.31 -7.86
CA ARG A 365 25.82 -26.37 -8.40
C ARG A 365 26.34 -26.07 -9.81
N THR A 366 25.58 -25.33 -10.62
CA THR A 366 26.00 -24.91 -11.98
C THR A 366 27.03 -23.77 -11.90
N ASP A 367 26.80 -22.77 -11.06
CA ASP A 367 27.73 -21.64 -10.87
C ASP A 367 29.07 -22.11 -10.24
N SER A 368 29.04 -23.10 -9.35
CA SER A 368 30.26 -23.70 -8.79
C SER A 368 31.02 -24.63 -9.76
N ALA A 369 30.38 -25.08 -10.82
CA ALA A 369 31.01 -25.87 -11.88
C ALA A 369 31.67 -24.99 -12.96
N GLU A 370 31.07 -23.83 -13.28
CA GLU A 370 31.62 -22.88 -14.25
C GLU A 370 32.83 -22.07 -13.69
N VAL A 371 32.96 -21.92 -12.38
CA VAL A 371 34.13 -21.26 -11.74
C VAL A 371 35.33 -22.20 -11.61
N ARG A 372 35.17 -23.52 -11.89
CA ARG A 372 36.24 -24.53 -11.79
C ARG A 372 36.70 -25.10 -13.15
N GLY A 373 36.19 -24.60 -14.27
CA GLY A 373 36.63 -24.91 -15.62
C GLY A 373 37.35 -23.73 -16.26
#